data_6c0001842fbcf4aa15ad2b7ba238019f
#
_entry.id   6c0001842fbcf4aa15ad2b7ba238019f
#
_cell.length_a   1.000
_cell.length_b   1.000
_cell.length_c   1.000
_cell.angle_alpha   90.00
_cell.angle_beta   90.00
_cell.angle_gamma   90.00
#
_symmetry.space_group_name_H-M   'P 1'
#
loop_
_entity.id
_entity.type
_entity.pdbx_description
1 polymer ?
#
loop_
_entity_poly.entity_id
_entity_poly.type
_entity_poly.pdbx_seq_one_letter_code
_entity_poly.pdbx_strand_id
1 'polypeptide(L)'
;MTYENYIKAMLVHFAVGEAYHEGSSISVLAIAQVLKNRVDAGWGDWMHVIETAPNYAGTVRERPKVDPQDVMFRKILLGIDDIYYGIADDGDVNNDEFRSLYYAELHNINRAWFLENVLNDLESHPRVAKVGQIDFFA
;
A
#
# COMPACT_ATOMS: atom_id res chain seq x y z
N MET A 1 1.02 -6.34 23.71
CA MET A 1 0.54 -5.93 22.38
C MET A 1 -0.12 -7.12 21.71
N THR A 2 -1.29 -6.94 21.16
CA THR A 2 -1.99 -8.00 20.42
C THR A 2 -1.36 -8.20 19.03
N TYR A 3 -1.60 -9.37 18.43
CA TYR A 3 -1.20 -9.63 17.05
C TYR A 3 -1.79 -8.59 16.10
N GLU A 4 -3.07 -8.27 16.27
CA GLU A 4 -3.76 -7.27 15.46
C GLU A 4 -3.09 -5.90 15.52
N ASN A 5 -2.76 -5.41 16.71
CA ASN A 5 -2.07 -4.12 16.84
C ASN A 5 -0.67 -4.15 16.24
N TYR A 6 0.03 -5.28 16.36
CA TYR A 6 1.33 -5.47 15.74
C TYR A 6 1.23 -5.37 14.22
N ILE A 7 0.26 -6.06 13.61
CA ILE A 7 0.04 -6.01 12.15
C ILE A 7 -0.29 -4.59 11.70
N LYS A 8 -1.19 -3.90 12.41
CA LYS A 8 -1.54 -2.53 12.05
C LYS A 8 -0.32 -1.61 12.12
N ALA A 9 0.51 -1.75 13.14
CA ALA A 9 1.74 -0.98 13.26
C ALA A 9 2.70 -1.26 12.09
N MET A 10 2.89 -2.52 11.71
CA MET A 10 3.74 -2.88 10.57
C MET A 10 3.18 -2.36 9.25
N LEU A 11 1.87 -2.39 9.08
CA LEU A 11 1.22 -1.85 7.90
C LEU A 11 1.43 -0.34 7.78
N VAL A 12 1.31 0.39 8.89
CA VAL A 12 1.62 1.83 8.93
C VAL A 12 3.08 2.07 8.54
N HIS A 13 4.01 1.35 9.14
CA HIS A 13 5.44 1.49 8.86
C HIS A 13 5.74 1.28 7.37
N PHE A 14 5.20 0.23 6.80
CA PHE A 14 5.44 -0.08 5.39
C PHE A 14 4.85 0.99 4.48
N ALA A 15 3.57 1.31 4.67
CA ALA A 15 2.87 2.26 3.80
C ALA A 15 3.47 3.67 3.89
N VAL A 16 3.81 4.12 5.08
CA VAL A 16 4.49 5.42 5.29
C VAL A 16 5.85 5.42 4.61
N GLY A 17 6.64 4.36 4.77
CA GLY A 17 7.93 4.26 4.11
C GLY A 17 7.85 4.29 2.59
N GLU A 18 6.79 3.72 2.02
CA GLU A 18 6.60 3.67 0.57
C GLU A 18 6.08 4.99 -0.02
N ALA A 19 5.19 5.70 0.66
CA ALA A 19 4.42 6.76 -0.01
C ALA A 19 4.27 8.08 0.79
N TYR A 20 4.84 8.19 2.00
CA TYR A 20 4.66 9.42 2.78
C TYR A 20 5.23 10.66 2.07
N HIS A 21 6.27 10.47 1.26
CA HIS A 21 6.89 11.55 0.48
C HIS A 21 5.95 12.18 -0.56
N GLU A 22 4.88 11.49 -0.94
CA GLU A 22 3.88 12.03 -1.87
C GLU A 22 3.07 13.18 -1.26
N GLY A 23 3.12 13.37 0.06
CA GLY A 23 2.44 14.46 0.75
C GLY A 23 0.93 14.28 0.87
N SER A 24 0.40 13.07 0.67
CA SER A 24 -1.03 12.78 0.72
C SER A 24 -1.31 11.49 1.50
N SER A 25 -2.27 11.55 2.41
CA SER A 25 -2.74 10.34 3.11
C SER A 25 -3.33 9.32 2.14
N ILE A 26 -3.94 9.77 1.04
CA ILE A 26 -4.54 8.88 0.04
C ILE A 26 -3.48 8.00 -0.60
N SER A 27 -2.31 8.53 -0.94
CA SER A 27 -1.21 7.74 -1.50
C SER A 27 -0.74 6.65 -0.53
N VAL A 28 -0.60 6.99 0.75
CA VAL A 28 -0.18 6.03 1.78
C VAL A 28 -1.23 4.94 1.97
N LEU A 29 -2.51 5.33 2.07
CA LEU A 29 -3.59 4.38 2.26
C LEU A 29 -3.79 3.47 1.04
N ALA A 30 -3.52 3.97 -0.16
CA ALA A 30 -3.56 3.15 -1.37
C ALA A 30 -2.55 1.99 -1.31
N ILE A 31 -1.33 2.24 -0.81
CA ILE A 31 -0.33 1.20 -0.61
C ILE A 31 -0.84 0.14 0.39
N ALA A 32 -1.39 0.59 1.51
CA ALA A 32 -1.94 -0.31 2.51
C ALA A 32 -3.09 -1.17 1.93
N GLN A 33 -3.94 -0.56 1.10
CA GLN A 33 -5.03 -1.28 0.46
C GLN A 33 -4.52 -2.36 -0.51
N VAL A 34 -3.43 -2.12 -1.23
CA VAL A 34 -2.82 -3.16 -2.06
C VAL A 34 -2.45 -4.38 -1.22
N LEU A 35 -1.82 -4.17 -0.05
CA LEU A 35 -1.46 -5.29 0.83
C LEU A 35 -2.71 -6.03 1.34
N LYS A 36 -3.76 -5.31 1.70
CA LYS A 36 -5.05 -5.93 2.07
C LYS A 36 -5.61 -6.78 0.93
N ASN A 37 -5.57 -6.25 -0.30
CA ASN A 37 -6.04 -6.96 -1.48
C ASN A 37 -5.25 -8.26 -1.71
N ARG A 38 -3.94 -8.24 -1.47
CA ARG A 38 -3.09 -9.44 -1.56
C ARG A 38 -3.48 -10.48 -0.51
N VAL A 39 -3.77 -10.05 0.73
CA VAL A 39 -4.27 -10.97 1.78
C VAL A 39 -5.60 -11.58 1.34
N ASP A 40 -6.53 -10.77 0.86
CA ASP A 40 -7.84 -11.22 0.41
C ASP A 40 -7.75 -12.13 -0.82
N ALA A 41 -6.74 -11.94 -1.67
CA ALA A 41 -6.49 -12.78 -2.84
C ALA A 41 -5.80 -14.12 -2.51
N GLY A 42 -5.47 -14.35 -1.24
CA GLY A 42 -4.87 -15.61 -0.81
C GLY A 42 -3.36 -15.69 -0.95
N TRP A 43 -2.66 -14.56 -1.04
CA TRP A 43 -1.20 -14.54 -1.14
C TRP A 43 -0.50 -14.96 0.17
N GLY A 44 -1.24 -14.98 1.28
CA GLY A 44 -0.76 -15.34 2.60
C GLY A 44 -1.47 -14.57 3.69
N ASP A 45 -1.05 -14.75 4.93
CA ASP A 45 -1.54 -13.93 6.03
C ASP A 45 -0.89 -12.53 5.98
N TRP A 46 -1.30 -11.65 6.86
CA TRP A 46 -0.80 -10.28 6.90
C TRP A 46 0.72 -10.21 7.02
N MET A 47 1.32 -10.97 7.95
CA MET A 47 2.77 -10.91 8.13
C MET A 47 3.52 -11.38 6.89
N HIS A 48 3.06 -12.46 6.27
CA HIS A 48 3.67 -12.96 5.04
C HIS A 48 3.61 -11.93 3.93
N VAL A 49 2.44 -11.33 3.72
CA VAL A 49 2.24 -10.32 2.67
C VAL A 49 3.12 -9.10 2.90
N ILE A 50 3.20 -8.60 4.14
CA ILE A 50 4.03 -7.43 4.47
C ILE A 50 5.52 -7.76 4.29
N GLU A 51 5.99 -8.87 4.84
CA GLU A 51 7.41 -9.23 4.83
C GLU A 51 7.93 -9.58 3.45
N THR A 52 7.09 -10.12 2.58
CA THR A 52 7.48 -10.48 1.21
C THR A 52 7.27 -9.35 0.21
N ALA A 53 6.72 -8.23 0.63
CA ALA A 53 6.59 -7.06 -0.23
C ALA A 53 7.99 -6.58 -0.66
N PRO A 54 8.17 -6.21 -1.94
CA PRO A 54 9.46 -5.70 -2.40
C PRO A 54 9.92 -4.50 -1.58
N ASN A 55 11.22 -4.46 -1.26
CA ASN A 55 11.86 -3.40 -0.47
C ASN A 55 11.40 -3.31 0.99
N TYR A 56 10.76 -4.35 1.53
CA TYR A 56 10.30 -4.33 2.91
C TYR A 56 11.40 -3.87 3.88
N ALA A 57 12.58 -4.48 3.81
CA ALA A 57 13.67 -4.16 4.73
C ALA A 57 14.15 -2.72 4.58
N GLY A 58 14.28 -2.23 3.34
CA GLY A 58 14.67 -0.84 3.07
C GLY A 58 13.59 0.14 3.51
N THR A 59 12.34 -0.15 3.19
CA THR A 59 11.20 0.69 3.54
C THR A 59 11.08 0.88 5.06
N VAL A 60 11.20 -0.20 5.82
CA VAL A 60 11.10 -0.13 7.29
C VAL A 60 12.32 0.59 7.88
N ARG A 61 13.51 0.38 7.32
CA ARG A 61 14.76 0.98 7.81
C ARG A 61 14.88 2.46 7.50
N GLU A 62 14.44 2.87 6.31
CA GLU A 62 14.62 4.21 5.78
C GLU A 62 13.34 5.06 5.82
N ARG A 63 12.38 4.65 6.63
CA ARG A 63 11.12 5.37 6.72
C ARG A 63 11.33 6.84 7.08
N PRO A 64 10.52 7.76 6.54
CA PRO A 64 10.61 9.17 6.90
C PRO A 64 10.22 9.39 8.37
N LYS A 65 10.78 10.44 8.96
CA LYS A 65 10.33 10.88 10.29
C LYS A 65 8.96 11.51 10.16
N VAL A 66 8.04 11.09 11.03
CA VAL A 66 6.67 11.57 11.03
C VAL A 66 6.37 12.21 12.37
N ASP A 67 5.80 13.41 12.33
CA ASP A 67 5.29 14.09 13.52
C ASP A 67 3.94 13.43 13.90
N PRO A 68 3.82 12.84 15.10
CA PRO A 68 2.55 12.24 15.53
C PRO A 68 1.39 13.23 15.61
N GLN A 69 1.67 14.53 15.64
CA GLN A 69 0.65 15.58 15.66
C GLN A 69 0.21 16.02 14.27
N ASP A 70 0.86 15.53 13.21
CA ASP A 70 0.50 15.86 11.84
C ASP A 70 -0.89 15.33 11.51
N VAL A 71 -1.75 16.19 10.97
CA VAL A 71 -3.10 15.84 10.56
C VAL A 71 -3.08 14.72 9.53
N MET A 72 -2.14 14.75 8.59
CA MET A 72 -1.97 13.69 7.60
C MET A 72 -1.71 12.34 8.26
N PHE A 73 -0.82 12.30 9.25
CA PHE A 73 -0.51 11.05 9.96
C PHE A 73 -1.71 10.50 10.71
N ARG A 74 -2.50 11.38 11.34
CA ARG A 74 -3.74 10.95 12.01
C ARG A 74 -4.74 10.34 11.05
N LYS A 75 -4.89 10.92 9.86
CA LYS A 75 -5.75 10.36 8.80
C LYS A 75 -5.25 8.99 8.36
N ILE A 76 -3.94 8.82 8.25
CA ILE A 76 -3.35 7.52 7.92
C ILE A 76 -3.71 6.48 8.99
N LEU A 77 -3.56 6.80 10.27
CA LEU A 77 -3.88 5.85 11.34
C LEU A 77 -5.35 5.43 11.32
N LEU A 78 -6.26 6.38 11.10
CA LEU A 78 -7.69 6.06 10.99
C LEU A 78 -7.99 5.20 9.75
N GLY A 79 -7.38 5.54 8.63
CA GLY A 79 -7.56 4.78 7.38
C GLY A 79 -6.99 3.37 7.46
N ILE A 80 -5.89 3.17 8.18
CA ILE A 80 -5.31 1.84 8.40
C ILE A 80 -6.27 0.94 9.17
N ASP A 81 -6.95 1.46 10.18
CA ASP A 81 -7.97 0.69 10.90
C ASP A 81 -9.09 0.24 9.95
N ASP A 82 -9.59 1.16 9.13
CA ASP A 82 -10.65 0.84 8.17
C ASP A 82 -10.20 -0.23 7.16
N ILE A 83 -8.98 -0.11 6.64
CA ILE A 83 -8.43 -1.08 5.70
C ILE A 83 -8.27 -2.45 6.36
N TYR A 84 -7.71 -2.48 7.57
CA TYR A 84 -7.48 -3.73 8.28
C TYR A 84 -8.78 -4.50 8.50
N TYR A 85 -9.86 -3.81 8.88
CA TYR A 85 -11.16 -4.42 9.14
C TYR A 85 -12.03 -4.56 7.90
N GLY A 86 -11.56 -4.08 6.74
CA GLY A 86 -12.32 -4.17 5.50
C GLY A 86 -13.55 -3.26 5.46
N ILE A 87 -13.50 -2.12 6.15
CA ILE A 87 -14.57 -1.14 6.13
C ILE A 87 -14.46 -0.30 4.86
N ALA A 88 -15.50 -0.35 4.00
CA ALA A 88 -15.54 0.46 2.78
C ALA A 88 -15.83 1.92 3.14
N ASP A 89 -15.14 2.83 2.44
CA ASP A 89 -15.36 4.27 2.57
C ASP A 89 -15.57 4.88 1.20
N ASP A 90 -16.74 5.47 0.97
CA ASP A 90 -17.09 6.04 -0.31
C ASP A 90 -16.15 7.18 -0.70
N GLY A 91 -15.49 7.03 -1.85
CA GLY A 91 -14.54 8.02 -2.36
C GLY A 91 -13.11 7.79 -1.93
N ASP A 92 -12.82 6.80 -1.10
CA ASP A 92 -11.48 6.43 -0.68
C ASP A 92 -10.96 5.21 -1.41
N VAL A 93 -9.64 4.97 -1.26
CA VAL A 93 -8.97 3.83 -1.91
C VAL A 93 -9.27 2.49 -1.25
N ASN A 94 -9.85 2.49 -0.07
CA ASN A 94 -10.24 1.26 0.64
C ASN A 94 -11.67 0.82 0.34
N ASN A 95 -12.28 1.32 -0.74
CA ASN A 95 -13.58 0.83 -1.17
C ASN A 95 -13.44 -0.47 -1.97
N ASP A 96 -14.56 -1.19 -2.14
CA ASP A 96 -14.56 -2.49 -2.82
C ASP A 96 -14.15 -2.43 -4.29
N GLU A 97 -14.13 -1.26 -4.91
CA GLU A 97 -13.77 -1.09 -6.32
C GLU A 97 -12.26 -0.99 -6.53
N PHE A 98 -11.47 -0.69 -5.48
CA PHE A 98 -10.03 -0.60 -5.60
C PHE A 98 -9.40 -2.00 -5.52
N ARG A 99 -9.19 -2.62 -6.68
CA ARG A 99 -8.76 -4.02 -6.82
C ARG A 99 -7.27 -4.18 -7.16
N SER A 100 -6.44 -3.20 -6.85
CA SER A 100 -5.04 -3.25 -7.20
C SER A 100 -4.26 -4.32 -6.41
N LEU A 101 -3.41 -5.06 -7.10
CA LEU A 101 -2.45 -6.01 -6.51
C LEU A 101 -0.99 -5.59 -6.71
N TYR A 102 -0.74 -4.64 -7.62
CA TYR A 102 0.62 -4.18 -7.99
C TYR A 102 0.64 -2.67 -8.07
N TYR A 103 1.78 -2.07 -7.69
CA TYR A 103 1.95 -0.63 -7.78
C TYR A 103 3.40 -0.28 -8.10
N ALA A 104 3.61 0.88 -8.73
CA ALA A 104 4.95 1.42 -9.00
C ALA A 104 4.89 2.90 -9.34
N GLU A 105 5.96 3.62 -8.99
CA GLU A 105 6.25 4.92 -9.59
C GLU A 105 6.95 4.68 -10.92
N LEU A 106 6.22 4.76 -12.02
CA LEU A 106 6.72 4.32 -13.33
C LEU A 106 7.96 5.10 -13.80
N HIS A 107 8.08 6.37 -13.43
CA HIS A 107 9.23 7.18 -13.83
C HIS A 107 10.53 6.78 -13.13
N ASN A 108 10.44 6.01 -12.05
CA ASN A 108 11.59 5.51 -11.28
C ASN A 108 11.77 4.01 -11.39
N ILE A 109 10.93 3.35 -12.21
CA ILE A 109 10.95 1.90 -12.21
C ILE A 109 12.16 1.38 -12.99
N ASN A 110 12.90 0.47 -12.37
CA ASN A 110 14.03 -0.23 -13.00
C ASN A 110 14.03 -1.73 -12.68
N ARG A 111 12.88 -2.26 -12.21
CA ARG A 111 12.77 -3.67 -11.84
C ARG A 111 12.28 -4.47 -13.04
N ALA A 112 13.17 -5.31 -13.58
CA ALA A 112 12.88 -6.14 -14.74
C ALA A 112 11.64 -7.01 -14.55
N TRP A 113 11.45 -7.58 -13.34
CA TRP A 113 10.28 -8.41 -13.04
C TRP A 113 8.97 -7.67 -13.28
N PHE A 114 8.88 -6.42 -12.81
CA PHE A 114 7.66 -5.62 -12.96
C PHE A 114 7.39 -5.29 -14.43
N LEU A 115 8.45 -4.91 -15.18
CA LEU A 115 8.33 -4.65 -16.59
C LEU A 115 7.86 -5.88 -17.36
N GLU A 116 8.43 -7.05 -17.07
CA GLU A 116 8.12 -8.28 -17.76
C GLU A 116 6.76 -8.88 -17.41
N ASN A 117 6.34 -8.77 -16.13
CA ASN A 117 5.19 -9.49 -15.63
C ASN A 117 3.94 -8.63 -15.44
N VAL A 118 4.08 -7.33 -15.35
CA VAL A 118 2.95 -6.40 -15.18
C VAL A 118 2.81 -5.50 -16.40
N LEU A 119 3.82 -4.71 -16.73
CA LEU A 119 3.71 -3.72 -17.81
C LEU A 119 3.63 -4.36 -19.18
N ASN A 120 4.24 -5.52 -19.41
CA ASN A 120 4.14 -6.24 -20.66
C ASN A 120 2.87 -7.07 -20.81
N ASP A 121 2.02 -7.09 -19.77
CA ASP A 121 0.77 -7.85 -19.79
C ASP A 121 -0.37 -7.01 -19.16
N LEU A 122 -0.63 -5.86 -19.77
CA LEU A 122 -1.67 -4.95 -19.28
C LEU A 122 -3.08 -5.51 -19.50
N GLU A 123 -3.24 -6.52 -20.35
CA GLU A 123 -4.52 -7.20 -20.48
C GLU A 123 -4.90 -7.94 -19.18
N SER A 124 -3.92 -8.67 -18.59
CA SER A 124 -4.12 -9.37 -17.32
C SER A 124 -3.97 -8.45 -16.10
N HIS A 125 -3.21 -7.37 -16.24
CA HIS A 125 -2.90 -6.43 -15.18
C HIS A 125 -3.20 -4.99 -15.61
N PRO A 126 -4.48 -4.64 -15.87
CA PRO A 126 -4.80 -3.28 -16.29
C PRO A 126 -4.53 -2.27 -15.17
N ARG A 127 -4.19 -1.06 -15.56
CA ARG A 127 -4.09 0.03 -14.60
C ARG A 127 -5.48 0.38 -14.08
N VAL A 128 -5.64 0.34 -12.76
CA VAL A 128 -6.93 0.62 -12.11
C VAL A 128 -6.99 2.00 -11.48
N ALA A 129 -5.83 2.61 -11.18
CA ALA A 129 -5.78 3.95 -10.61
C ALA A 129 -4.40 4.56 -10.74
N LYS A 130 -4.35 5.89 -10.63
CA LYS A 130 -3.12 6.63 -10.39
C LYS A 130 -3.36 7.56 -9.21
N VAL A 131 -2.51 7.46 -8.18
CA VAL A 131 -2.60 8.30 -6.99
C VAL A 131 -1.24 8.98 -6.82
N GLY A 132 -1.20 10.32 -6.96
CA GLY A 132 0.06 11.04 -7.00
C GLY A 132 0.93 10.56 -8.16
N GLN A 133 2.16 10.15 -7.87
CA GLN A 133 3.10 9.62 -8.86
C GLN A 133 3.07 8.09 -8.96
N ILE A 134 2.17 7.43 -8.25
CA ILE A 134 2.11 5.98 -8.16
C ILE A 134 0.98 5.47 -9.04
N ASP A 135 1.31 4.53 -9.93
CA ASP A 135 0.32 3.82 -10.75
C ASP A 135 0.01 2.47 -10.12
N PHE A 136 -1.27 2.11 -10.13
CA PHE A 136 -1.81 0.90 -9.52
C PHE A 136 -2.41 -0.01 -10.59
N PHE A 137 -2.10 -1.29 -10.49
CA PHE A 137 -2.49 -2.32 -11.48
C PHE A 137 -3.22 -3.46 -10.77
N ALA A 138 -4.17 -4.04 -11.48
CA ALA A 138 -4.89 -5.21 -10.99
C ALA A 138 -4.01 -6.46 -10.87
#